data_9a12e970c9395a54b485ac1dc931c4c1
#
_entry.id   9a12e970c9395a54b485ac1dc931c4c1
#
_cell.length_a   1.000
_cell.length_b   1.000
_cell.length_c   1.000
_cell.angle_alpha   90.00
_cell.angle_beta   90.00
_cell.angle_gamma   90.00
#
_symmetry.space_group_name_H-M   'P 1'
#
loop_
_entity.id
_entity.type
_entity.pdbx_description
1 polymer ?
#
loop_
_entity_poly.entity_id
_entity_poly.type
_entity_poly.pdbx_seq_one_letter_code
_entity_poly.pdbx_strand_id
1 'polypeptide(L)'
;MNAGCLRPVEIITPEKSLLNPVRPAAVVAGNVETSQVVTNGLYGAFGVLGLAQGTMNNLTFGNKTHQYYETLCSGAPAGPPYKNQEGFDGAAAIHTHMTNSRLTDPEILETRYPVLLERFTIAKNSGGKGRWSAGDRITRSIPFLEKLEVSRLTGYRQQAIPGIEGGEHGRKGKNSLKSTNGKTVNLSSTCSIEVKKGDCLTIRTPKGGGFGSLKQRNKE
;
A
#
# COMPACT_ATOMS: atom_id res chain seq x y z
N MET A 1 0.71 -21.00 -13.10
CA MET A 1 0.29 -20.37 -14.38
C MET A 1 1.40 -20.54 -15.40
N ASN A 2 1.05 -20.66 -16.66
CA ASN A 2 2.00 -20.72 -17.78
C ASN A 2 1.50 -19.81 -18.92
N ALA A 3 2.30 -19.67 -19.99
CA ALA A 3 1.97 -18.81 -21.14
C ALA A 3 0.61 -19.14 -21.83
N GLY A 4 0.10 -20.36 -21.66
CA GLY A 4 -1.20 -20.74 -22.18
C GLY A 4 -2.37 -19.95 -21.63
N CYS A 5 -2.25 -19.43 -20.40
CA CYS A 5 -3.28 -18.59 -19.77
C CYS A 5 -3.49 -17.26 -20.52
N LEU A 6 -2.49 -16.79 -21.25
CA LEU A 6 -2.54 -15.53 -22.00
C LEU A 6 -3.01 -15.70 -23.45
N ARG A 7 -3.18 -16.91 -23.95
CA ARG A 7 -3.60 -17.13 -25.35
C ARG A 7 -4.88 -16.39 -25.78
N PRO A 8 -5.94 -16.31 -24.94
CA PRO A 8 -7.15 -15.56 -25.29
C PRO A 8 -7.05 -14.05 -25.02
N VAL A 9 -5.89 -13.54 -24.62
CA VAL A 9 -5.72 -12.14 -24.22
C VAL A 9 -4.77 -11.43 -25.16
N GLU A 10 -5.25 -10.37 -25.81
CA GLU A 10 -4.43 -9.43 -26.54
C GLU A 10 -4.05 -8.25 -25.64
N ILE A 11 -2.76 -7.98 -25.50
CA ILE A 11 -2.24 -6.89 -24.66
C ILE A 11 -1.79 -5.76 -25.57
N ILE A 12 -2.55 -4.66 -25.57
CA ILE A 12 -2.23 -3.46 -26.35
C ILE A 12 -1.74 -2.38 -25.38
N THR A 13 -0.49 -1.95 -25.53
CA THR A 13 0.09 -0.87 -24.75
C THR A 13 0.58 0.26 -25.66
N PRO A 14 0.29 1.54 -25.33
CA PRO A 14 0.83 2.65 -26.13
C PRO A 14 2.36 2.64 -26.11
N GLU A 15 2.95 2.92 -27.26
CA GLU A 15 4.41 3.10 -27.36
C GLU A 15 4.86 4.30 -26.51
N LYS A 16 6.09 4.24 -26.03
CA LYS A 16 6.72 5.30 -25.21
C LYS A 16 5.92 5.69 -23.96
N SER A 17 5.13 4.74 -23.45
CA SER A 17 4.35 4.91 -22.23
C SER A 17 5.05 4.32 -21.01
N LEU A 18 4.47 4.55 -19.82
CA LEU A 18 4.94 3.96 -18.56
C LEU A 18 4.95 2.41 -18.62
N LEU A 19 4.02 1.81 -19.36
CA LEU A 19 3.90 0.35 -19.50
C LEU A 19 4.73 -0.21 -20.68
N ASN A 20 5.22 0.64 -21.57
CA ASN A 20 6.02 0.29 -22.72
C ASN A 20 7.13 1.33 -22.94
N PRO A 21 8.09 1.44 -21.98
CA PRO A 21 9.14 2.45 -22.04
C PRO A 21 10.18 2.11 -23.12
N VAL A 22 10.78 3.14 -23.69
CA VAL A 22 11.92 3.03 -24.61
C VAL A 22 13.19 3.56 -23.97
N ARG A 23 14.34 3.02 -24.37
CA ARG A 23 15.65 3.52 -23.90
C ARG A 23 15.79 5.02 -24.21
N PRO A 24 16.38 5.81 -23.29
CA PRO A 24 17.09 5.46 -22.07
C PRO A 24 16.21 5.53 -20.78
N ALA A 25 14.91 5.33 -20.87
CA ALA A 25 14.03 5.40 -19.71
C ALA A 25 14.50 4.46 -18.58
N ALA A 26 14.55 4.98 -17.36
CA ALA A 26 14.86 4.19 -16.18
C ALA A 26 13.68 3.27 -15.84
N VAL A 27 13.98 2.00 -15.55
CA VAL A 27 13.01 1.02 -15.08
C VAL A 27 13.26 0.74 -13.62
N VAL A 28 12.75 1.62 -12.78
CA VAL A 28 12.81 1.52 -11.31
C VAL A 28 11.39 1.59 -10.77
N ALA A 29 11.10 0.83 -9.72
CA ALA A 29 9.80 0.82 -9.06
C ALA A 29 8.60 0.35 -9.92
N GLY A 30 8.83 -0.23 -11.08
CA GLY A 30 7.77 -0.77 -11.94
C GLY A 30 6.93 -1.83 -11.24
N ASN A 31 7.56 -2.77 -10.55
CA ASN A 31 6.86 -3.81 -9.80
C ASN A 31 6.31 -3.35 -8.44
N VAL A 32 6.84 -2.28 -7.84
CA VAL A 32 6.41 -1.83 -6.52
C VAL A 32 5.25 -0.84 -6.55
N GLU A 33 5.02 -0.17 -7.66
CA GLU A 33 3.90 0.76 -7.83
C GLU A 33 3.05 0.41 -9.05
N THR A 34 3.64 0.37 -10.25
CA THR A 34 2.90 0.17 -11.50
C THR A 34 2.17 -1.17 -11.52
N SER A 35 2.81 -2.27 -11.11
CA SER A 35 2.18 -3.59 -11.07
C SER A 35 0.97 -3.64 -10.12
N GLN A 36 1.05 -2.95 -8.98
CA GLN A 36 -0.05 -2.85 -8.02
C GLN A 36 -1.25 -2.09 -8.62
N VAL A 37 -0.97 -0.99 -9.35
CA VAL A 37 -2.01 -0.18 -9.99
C VAL A 37 -2.65 -0.93 -11.15
N VAL A 38 -1.85 -1.59 -12.00
CA VAL A 38 -2.34 -2.41 -13.13
C VAL A 38 -3.24 -3.54 -12.62
N THR A 39 -2.80 -4.26 -11.57
CA THR A 39 -3.60 -5.34 -10.98
C THR A 39 -4.94 -4.82 -10.44
N ASN A 40 -4.94 -3.70 -9.72
CA ASN A 40 -6.17 -3.04 -9.29
C ASN A 40 -7.05 -2.65 -10.48
N GLY A 41 -6.47 -2.07 -11.53
CA GLY A 41 -7.20 -1.68 -12.74
C GLY A 41 -7.90 -2.86 -13.40
N LEU A 42 -7.21 -3.99 -13.54
CA LEU A 42 -7.79 -5.23 -14.10
C LEU A 42 -8.91 -5.80 -13.22
N TYR A 43 -8.71 -5.89 -11.91
CA TYR A 43 -9.75 -6.38 -11.01
C TYR A 43 -10.99 -5.49 -11.02
N GLY A 44 -10.81 -4.17 -11.04
CA GLY A 44 -11.90 -3.22 -11.14
C GLY A 44 -12.63 -3.29 -12.48
N ALA A 45 -11.90 -3.43 -13.59
CA ALA A 45 -12.47 -3.53 -14.92
C ALA A 45 -13.29 -4.82 -15.12
N PHE A 46 -12.85 -5.93 -14.55
CA PHE A 46 -13.58 -7.19 -14.59
C PHE A 46 -14.67 -7.32 -13.50
N GLY A 47 -14.70 -6.44 -12.52
CA GLY A 47 -15.63 -6.52 -11.40
C GLY A 47 -15.45 -7.78 -10.52
N VAL A 48 -14.27 -8.40 -10.54
CA VAL A 48 -14.03 -9.70 -9.90
C VAL A 48 -13.49 -9.59 -8.47
N LEU A 49 -13.01 -8.40 -8.08
CA LEU A 49 -12.45 -8.15 -6.76
C LEU A 49 -12.48 -6.65 -6.46
N GLY A 50 -12.57 -6.29 -5.20
CA GLY A 50 -12.36 -4.92 -4.74
C GLY A 50 -10.93 -4.46 -5.00
N LEU A 51 -10.66 -3.16 -4.80
CA LEU A 51 -9.33 -2.59 -5.00
C LEU A 51 -8.57 -2.52 -3.68
N ALA A 52 -7.36 -3.08 -3.66
CA ALA A 52 -6.45 -3.03 -2.53
C ALA A 52 -5.70 -1.67 -2.47
N GLN A 53 -4.71 -1.59 -1.59
CA GLN A 53 -3.92 -0.35 -1.38
C GLN A 53 -3.24 0.24 -2.62
N GLY A 54 -3.01 -0.54 -3.68
CA GLY A 54 -2.46 -0.10 -4.96
C GLY A 54 -1.04 0.48 -4.91
N THR A 55 -0.30 0.18 -3.86
CA THR A 55 1.06 0.65 -3.59
C THR A 55 1.74 -0.29 -2.63
N MET A 56 3.04 -0.42 -2.67
CA MET A 56 3.78 -1.21 -1.66
C MET A 56 4.19 -0.37 -0.43
N ASN A 57 3.91 0.93 -0.41
CA ASN A 57 4.32 1.83 0.67
C ASN A 57 5.80 1.67 1.04
N ASN A 58 6.66 1.82 0.05
CA ASN A 58 8.10 1.60 0.20
C ASN A 58 8.72 2.61 1.16
N LEU A 59 9.52 2.10 2.07
CA LEU A 59 10.34 2.86 2.99
C LEU A 59 11.79 2.40 2.89
N THR A 60 12.68 3.33 2.63
CA THR A 60 14.12 3.11 2.67
C THR A 60 14.71 4.10 3.65
N PHE A 61 15.62 3.68 4.49
CA PHE A 61 16.43 4.59 5.28
C PHE A 61 17.87 4.07 5.44
N GLY A 62 18.79 4.98 5.61
CA GLY A 62 20.16 4.60 5.80
C GLY A 62 21.15 5.76 5.84
N ASN A 63 22.41 5.41 5.97
CA ASN A 63 23.59 6.26 5.86
C ASN A 63 24.77 5.45 5.28
N LYS A 64 25.99 5.84 5.54
CA LYS A 64 27.17 5.12 5.04
C LYS A 64 27.34 3.72 5.62
N THR A 65 26.79 3.46 6.81
CA THR A 65 26.96 2.19 7.56
C THR A 65 25.72 1.34 7.61
N HIS A 66 24.54 1.95 7.52
CA HIS A 66 23.27 1.26 7.61
C HIS A 66 22.44 1.48 6.35
N GLN A 67 21.83 0.43 5.83
CA GLN A 67 20.88 0.50 4.72
C GLN A 67 19.72 -0.47 4.98
N TYR A 68 18.52 0.05 4.96
CA TYR A 68 17.29 -0.68 5.20
C TYR A 68 16.23 -0.39 4.15
N TYR A 69 15.49 -1.41 3.78
CA TYR A 69 14.33 -1.31 2.90
C TYR A 69 13.20 -2.20 3.40
N GLU A 70 11.99 -1.66 3.39
CA GLU A 70 10.78 -2.44 3.65
C GLU A 70 9.60 -1.99 2.78
N THR A 71 8.64 -2.89 2.62
CA THR A 71 7.32 -2.59 2.08
C THR A 71 6.28 -2.74 3.19
N LEU A 72 5.28 -1.87 3.22
CA LEU A 72 4.24 -1.89 4.25
C LEU A 72 2.91 -2.38 3.69
N CYS A 73 2.30 -3.32 4.39
CA CYS A 73 0.98 -3.85 4.07
C CYS A 73 -0.15 -2.86 4.37
N SER A 74 -1.33 -3.20 3.90
CA SER A 74 -2.60 -2.59 4.31
C SER A 74 -3.66 -3.68 4.42
N GLY A 75 -4.93 -3.39 4.16
CA GLY A 75 -5.99 -4.39 4.09
C GLY A 75 -6.07 -5.03 2.70
N ALA A 76 -6.45 -6.31 2.68
CA ALA A 76 -6.80 -7.00 1.45
C ALA A 76 -8.09 -6.43 0.85
N PRO A 77 -8.31 -6.59 -0.47
CA PRO A 77 -9.57 -6.22 -1.08
C PRO A 77 -10.70 -7.15 -0.63
N ALA A 78 -11.93 -6.66 -0.70
CA ALA A 78 -13.13 -7.45 -0.55
C ALA A 78 -13.41 -8.25 -1.84
N GLY A 79 -14.06 -9.39 -1.74
CA GLY A 79 -14.42 -10.22 -2.88
C GLY A 79 -15.93 -10.45 -2.98
N PRO A 80 -16.53 -10.37 -4.19
CA PRO A 80 -17.92 -10.74 -4.44
C PRO A 80 -18.09 -12.26 -4.39
N PRO A 81 -19.34 -12.76 -4.37
CA PRO A 81 -19.62 -14.18 -4.57
C PRO A 81 -19.07 -14.67 -5.92
N TYR A 82 -18.53 -15.86 -5.92
CA TYR A 82 -18.07 -16.50 -7.15
C TYR A 82 -18.43 -17.98 -7.16
N LYS A 83 -19.18 -18.42 -8.18
CA LYS A 83 -19.73 -19.77 -8.25
C LYS A 83 -20.55 -20.11 -6.99
N ASN A 84 -20.16 -21.15 -6.26
CA ASN A 84 -20.82 -21.61 -5.03
C ASN A 84 -20.18 -21.03 -3.75
N GLN A 85 -19.29 -20.03 -3.87
CA GLN A 85 -18.66 -19.37 -2.73
C GLN A 85 -19.33 -18.02 -2.45
N GLU A 86 -19.61 -17.76 -1.19
CA GLU A 86 -20.08 -16.45 -0.74
C GLU A 86 -18.99 -15.40 -0.92
N GLY A 87 -19.40 -14.12 -0.99
CA GLY A 87 -18.46 -13.02 -0.95
C GLY A 87 -17.79 -12.89 0.43
N PHE A 88 -16.70 -12.17 0.51
CA PHE A 88 -15.91 -12.06 1.72
C PHE A 88 -15.39 -10.64 1.98
N ASP A 89 -15.27 -10.31 3.25
CA ASP A 89 -14.55 -9.12 3.71
C ASP A 89 -13.03 -9.33 3.58
N GLY A 90 -12.30 -8.28 3.24
CA GLY A 90 -10.84 -8.34 3.12
C GLY A 90 -10.14 -8.51 4.46
N ALA A 91 -9.12 -9.32 4.52
CA ALA A 91 -8.28 -9.47 5.71
C ALA A 91 -7.48 -8.20 6.01
N ALA A 92 -7.30 -7.88 7.29
CA ALA A 92 -6.54 -6.71 7.72
C ALA A 92 -5.03 -6.95 7.68
N ALA A 93 -4.26 -5.92 7.42
CA ALA A 93 -2.80 -5.89 7.58
C ALA A 93 -2.05 -7.02 6.83
N ILE A 94 -2.43 -7.31 5.60
CA ILE A 94 -1.74 -8.26 4.76
C ILE A 94 -1.25 -7.63 3.44
N HIS A 95 -0.20 -8.20 2.88
CA HIS A 95 0.24 -7.87 1.54
C HIS A 95 -0.66 -8.53 0.49
N THR A 96 -0.85 -7.86 -0.63
CA THR A 96 -1.72 -8.32 -1.71
C THR A 96 -1.06 -8.13 -3.08
N HIS A 97 -1.63 -8.78 -4.09
CA HIS A 97 -1.21 -8.69 -5.49
C HIS A 97 0.24 -9.12 -5.67
N MET A 98 1.10 -8.18 -6.05
CA MET A 98 2.50 -8.44 -6.40
C MET A 98 3.46 -8.40 -5.20
N THR A 99 2.94 -8.26 -3.97
CA THR A 99 3.75 -8.16 -2.76
C THR A 99 3.43 -9.30 -1.79
N ASN A 100 4.46 -9.97 -1.30
CA ASN A 100 4.36 -11.00 -0.28
C ASN A 100 5.57 -10.94 0.67
N SER A 101 5.90 -9.73 1.13
CA SER A 101 7.01 -9.52 2.06
C SER A 101 6.54 -9.68 3.51
N ARG A 102 7.50 -9.93 4.40
CA ARG A 102 7.32 -9.82 5.84
C ARG A 102 8.10 -8.61 6.34
N LEU A 103 7.65 -8.01 7.43
CA LEU A 103 8.42 -7.00 8.13
C LEU A 103 9.54 -7.67 8.93
N THR A 104 10.64 -6.94 9.09
CA THR A 104 11.69 -7.33 10.02
C THR A 104 11.12 -7.32 11.43
N ASP A 105 11.43 -8.35 12.20
CA ASP A 105 11.09 -8.44 13.62
C ASP A 105 11.59 -7.19 14.36
N PRO A 106 10.78 -6.60 15.28
CA PRO A 106 11.16 -5.39 16.00
C PRO A 106 12.51 -5.48 16.71
N GLU A 107 12.79 -6.57 17.39
CA GLU A 107 14.04 -6.76 18.11
C GLU A 107 15.25 -6.79 17.18
N ILE A 108 15.10 -7.45 16.03
CA ILE A 108 16.13 -7.48 14.99
C ILE A 108 16.31 -6.10 14.37
N LEU A 109 15.22 -5.38 14.08
CA LEU A 109 15.25 -4.04 13.52
C LEU A 109 16.02 -3.09 14.44
N GLU A 110 15.67 -3.06 15.72
CA GLU A 110 16.24 -2.16 16.71
C GLU A 110 17.69 -2.51 17.09
N THR A 111 18.07 -3.78 17.00
CA THR A 111 19.44 -4.22 17.23
C THR A 111 20.37 -3.88 16.07
N ARG A 112 19.88 -3.96 14.83
CA ARG A 112 20.71 -3.80 13.63
C ARG A 112 20.75 -2.37 13.09
N TYR A 113 19.72 -1.58 13.37
CA TYR A 113 19.56 -0.24 12.79
C TYR A 113 19.31 0.80 13.87
N PRO A 114 19.78 2.02 13.72
CA PRO A 114 19.60 3.09 14.71
C PRO A 114 18.19 3.68 14.68
N VAL A 115 17.20 2.84 14.93
CA VAL A 115 15.77 3.16 14.95
C VAL A 115 15.05 2.41 16.07
N LEU A 116 13.86 2.87 16.42
CA LEU A 116 12.93 2.13 17.28
C LEU A 116 11.61 1.90 16.55
N LEU A 117 10.87 0.90 16.97
CA LEU A 117 9.49 0.69 16.55
C LEU A 117 8.52 1.20 17.63
N GLU A 118 8.14 2.48 17.56
CA GLU A 118 7.19 3.05 18.51
C GLU A 118 5.76 2.49 18.31
N ARG A 119 5.39 2.21 17.05
CA ARG A 119 4.05 1.74 16.73
C ARG A 119 4.02 0.89 15.47
N PHE A 120 3.33 -0.25 15.57
CA PHE A 120 2.85 -1.01 14.44
C PHE A 120 1.46 -1.56 14.78
N THR A 121 0.41 -0.92 14.29
CA THR A 121 -0.97 -1.21 14.70
C THR A 121 -1.92 -1.27 13.53
N ILE A 122 -2.94 -2.11 13.66
CA ILE A 122 -4.08 -2.17 12.75
C ILE A 122 -5.10 -1.12 13.18
N ALA A 123 -5.50 -0.26 12.26
CA ALA A 123 -6.55 0.72 12.50
C ALA A 123 -7.91 0.06 12.25
N LYS A 124 -8.52 -0.49 13.29
CA LYS A 124 -9.80 -1.22 13.24
C LYS A 124 -10.91 -0.41 12.57
N ASN A 125 -11.78 -1.11 11.83
CA ASN A 125 -12.92 -0.55 11.09
C ASN A 125 -12.49 0.54 10.09
N SER A 126 -11.32 0.38 9.53
CA SER A 126 -10.74 1.39 8.65
C SER A 126 -10.91 1.08 7.16
N GLY A 127 -11.21 -0.14 6.76
CA GLY A 127 -11.47 -0.52 5.36
C GLY A 127 -12.64 0.26 4.74
N GLY A 128 -12.67 0.41 3.42
CA GLY A 128 -13.83 0.93 2.70
C GLY A 128 -15.02 -0.01 2.89
N LYS A 129 -16.19 0.54 3.23
CA LYS A 129 -17.39 -0.25 3.50
C LYS A 129 -18.13 -0.61 2.22
N GLY A 130 -18.83 -1.72 2.23
CA GLY A 130 -19.66 -2.20 1.14
C GLY A 130 -20.52 -3.38 1.62
N ARG A 131 -21.18 -4.09 0.71
CA ARG A 131 -21.72 -5.40 1.05
C ARG A 131 -20.59 -6.25 1.62
N TRP A 132 -19.41 -6.18 1.01
CA TRP A 132 -18.15 -6.70 1.55
C TRP A 132 -17.17 -5.55 1.74
N SER A 133 -16.57 -5.48 2.92
CA SER A 133 -15.67 -4.39 3.29
C SER A 133 -14.21 -4.76 3.01
N ALA A 134 -13.41 -3.81 2.53
CA ALA A 134 -11.97 -4.00 2.45
C ALA A 134 -11.35 -4.15 3.85
N GLY A 135 -10.22 -4.83 3.91
CA GLY A 135 -9.46 -5.02 5.16
C GLY A 135 -8.90 -3.71 5.74
N ASP A 136 -8.58 -3.77 7.01
CA ASP A 136 -8.06 -2.61 7.75
C ASP A 136 -6.61 -2.30 7.42
N ARG A 137 -6.30 -1.00 7.36
CA ARG A 137 -4.96 -0.46 7.16
C ARG A 137 -4.09 -0.55 8.40
N ILE A 138 -2.79 -0.30 8.21
CA ILE A 138 -1.84 -0.18 9.31
C ILE A 138 -1.38 1.26 9.56
N THR A 139 -0.86 1.48 10.76
CA THR A 139 -0.05 2.65 11.13
C THR A 139 1.30 2.15 11.66
N ARG A 140 2.39 2.68 11.11
CA ARG A 140 3.75 2.39 11.55
C ARG A 140 4.45 3.70 11.92
N SER A 141 5.07 3.75 13.08
CA SER A 141 5.85 4.90 13.57
C SER A 141 7.25 4.45 13.96
N ILE A 142 8.25 5.14 13.42
CA ILE A 142 9.67 4.82 13.58
C ILE A 142 10.41 6.07 14.05
N PRO A 143 10.77 6.18 15.32
CA PRO A 143 11.75 7.13 15.82
C PRO A 143 13.16 6.79 15.34
N PHE A 144 13.92 7.79 14.95
CA PHE A 144 15.32 7.68 14.54
C PHE A 144 16.27 8.02 15.70
N LEU A 145 17.30 7.20 15.87
CA LEU A 145 18.28 7.36 16.96
C LEU A 145 19.53 8.10 16.53
N GLU A 146 19.69 8.31 15.23
CA GLU A 146 20.79 9.09 14.65
C GLU A 146 20.34 9.80 13.37
N LYS A 147 21.25 10.52 12.74
CA LYS A 147 21.04 11.16 11.45
C LYS A 147 21.03 10.12 10.34
N LEU A 148 19.92 10.06 9.56
CA LEU A 148 19.74 9.16 8.42
C LEU A 148 19.11 9.92 7.24
N GLU A 149 19.31 9.40 6.05
CA GLU A 149 18.51 9.74 4.88
C GLU A 149 17.32 8.78 4.80
N VAL A 150 16.12 9.32 4.58
CA VAL A 150 14.88 8.55 4.48
C VAL A 150 14.22 8.82 3.15
N SER A 151 14.05 7.78 2.35
CA SER A 151 13.33 7.84 1.07
C SER A 151 12.04 7.02 1.14
N ARG A 152 11.01 7.52 0.47
CA ARG A 152 9.72 6.85 0.37
C ARG A 152 9.16 6.94 -1.02
N LEU A 153 8.53 5.84 -1.43
CA LEU A 153 7.73 5.75 -2.65
C LEU A 153 6.39 5.12 -2.27
N THR A 154 5.34 5.96 -2.23
CA THR A 154 4.02 5.57 -1.71
C THR A 154 2.91 6.17 -2.56
N GLY A 155 1.99 5.36 -3.04
CA GLY A 155 0.82 5.80 -3.79
C GLY A 155 -0.36 6.21 -2.91
N TYR A 156 -1.43 6.65 -3.54
CA TYR A 156 -2.75 6.95 -2.93
C TYR A 156 -2.69 7.91 -1.73
N ARG A 157 -1.84 8.97 -1.83
CA ARG A 157 -1.81 10.07 -0.85
C ARG A 157 -2.64 11.28 -1.31
N GLN A 158 -2.88 11.38 -2.62
CA GLN A 158 -3.69 12.47 -3.21
C GLN A 158 -5.10 12.00 -3.57
N GLN A 159 -5.27 10.74 -3.95
CA GLN A 159 -6.54 10.13 -4.32
C GLN A 159 -6.92 9.03 -3.34
N ALA A 160 -8.22 8.83 -3.11
CA ALA A 160 -8.74 7.66 -2.43
C ALA A 160 -8.85 6.49 -3.42
N ILE A 161 -8.79 5.27 -2.92
CA ILE A 161 -9.00 4.07 -3.73
C ILE A 161 -10.50 3.92 -3.96
N PRO A 162 -10.97 3.78 -5.21
CA PRO A 162 -12.39 3.64 -5.50
C PRO A 162 -13.02 2.40 -4.85
N GLY A 163 -14.26 2.50 -4.44
CA GLY A 163 -15.12 1.35 -4.19
C GLY A 163 -15.68 0.81 -5.51
N ILE A 164 -16.02 -0.46 -5.54
CA ILE A 164 -16.54 -1.17 -6.72
C ILE A 164 -18.00 -1.56 -6.48
N GLU A 165 -18.83 -1.56 -7.53
CA GLU A 165 -20.23 -1.97 -7.49
C GLU A 165 -21.06 -1.26 -6.38
N GLY A 166 -20.82 0.02 -6.17
CA GLY A 166 -21.53 0.82 -5.16
C GLY A 166 -20.95 0.74 -3.75
N GLY A 167 -19.78 0.13 -3.58
CA GLY A 167 -19.01 0.19 -2.34
C GLY A 167 -18.44 1.59 -2.07
N GLU A 168 -18.20 1.91 -0.81
CA GLU A 168 -17.56 3.18 -0.42
C GLU A 168 -16.11 3.25 -0.88
N HIS A 169 -15.65 4.44 -1.23
CA HIS A 169 -14.24 4.69 -1.45
C HIS A 169 -13.44 4.43 -0.18
N GLY A 170 -12.22 3.97 -0.34
CA GLY A 170 -11.24 3.91 0.73
C GLY A 170 -10.85 5.30 1.23
N ARG A 171 -9.83 5.38 2.07
CA ARG A 171 -9.24 6.66 2.49
C ARG A 171 -7.77 6.75 2.10
N LYS A 172 -7.33 7.97 1.81
CA LYS A 172 -5.94 8.28 1.47
C LYS A 172 -4.98 7.80 2.56
N GLY A 173 -3.80 7.35 2.14
CA GLY A 173 -2.67 7.19 3.03
C GLY A 173 -2.13 8.55 3.50
N LYS A 174 -1.32 8.54 4.54
CA LYS A 174 -0.68 9.74 5.08
C LYS A 174 0.71 9.43 5.58
N ASN A 175 1.66 10.28 5.23
CA ASN A 175 3.02 10.24 5.75
C ASN A 175 3.27 11.53 6.53
N SER A 176 3.84 11.45 7.71
CA SER A 176 4.18 12.62 8.52
C SER A 176 5.48 12.40 9.28
N LEU A 177 6.25 13.47 9.44
CA LEU A 177 7.44 13.53 10.27
C LEU A 177 7.17 14.46 11.44
N LYS A 178 7.34 13.94 12.65
CA LYS A 178 7.36 14.74 13.89
C LYS A 178 8.81 14.97 14.28
N SER A 179 9.21 16.22 14.31
CA SER A 179 10.55 16.63 14.74
C SER A 179 10.65 16.73 16.26
N THR A 180 11.87 16.72 16.79
CA THR A 180 12.18 16.83 18.22
C THR A 180 11.60 18.09 18.89
N ASN A 181 11.44 19.18 18.14
CA ASN A 181 10.79 20.42 18.60
C ASN A 181 9.26 20.33 18.67
N GLY A 182 8.68 19.15 18.44
CA GLY A 182 7.24 18.92 18.47
C GLY A 182 6.50 19.27 17.17
N LYS A 183 7.15 19.93 16.21
CA LYS A 183 6.53 20.26 14.92
C LYS A 183 6.29 19.01 14.09
N THR A 184 5.08 18.87 13.56
CA THR A 184 4.71 17.78 12.65
C THR A 184 4.46 18.34 11.26
N VAL A 185 5.14 17.77 10.27
CA VAL A 185 4.96 18.11 8.85
C VAL A 185 4.39 16.92 8.09
N ASN A 186 3.47 17.20 7.17
CA ASN A 186 2.99 16.19 6.23
C ASN A 186 4.00 16.07 5.10
N LEU A 187 4.25 14.85 4.70
CA LEU A 187 5.22 14.51 3.66
C LEU A 187 4.51 14.05 2.40
N SER A 188 5.08 14.37 1.24
CA SER A 188 4.56 13.96 -0.06
C SER A 188 4.57 12.44 -0.24
N SER A 189 3.93 11.94 -1.30
CA SER A 189 3.93 10.51 -1.66
C SER A 189 5.32 9.97 -1.94
N THR A 190 6.12 10.73 -2.69
CA THR A 190 7.51 10.42 -3.02
C THR A 190 8.38 11.54 -2.47
N CYS A 191 9.40 11.19 -1.69
CA CYS A 191 10.28 12.17 -1.09
C CYS A 191 11.51 11.49 -0.51
N SER A 192 12.65 12.18 -0.61
CA SER A 192 13.86 11.91 0.14
C SER A 192 14.11 13.06 1.10
N ILE A 193 14.36 12.77 2.35
CA ILE A 193 14.58 13.73 3.43
C ILE A 193 15.69 13.27 4.37
N GLU A 194 16.37 14.21 4.95
CA GLU A 194 17.27 13.97 6.07
C GLU A 194 16.48 14.05 7.38
N VAL A 195 16.65 13.05 8.24
CA VAL A 195 16.09 13.00 9.59
C VAL A 195 17.21 13.09 10.63
N LYS A 196 16.86 13.53 11.83
CA LYS A 196 17.79 13.68 12.95
C LYS A 196 17.40 12.74 14.08
N LYS A 197 18.31 12.53 15.02
CA LYS A 197 18.02 11.81 16.26
C LYS A 197 16.80 12.42 16.95
N GLY A 198 15.84 11.57 17.28
CA GLY A 198 14.59 11.93 17.94
C GLY A 198 13.44 12.33 17.01
N ASP A 199 13.69 12.52 15.71
CA ASP A 199 12.62 12.66 14.73
C ASP A 199 11.84 11.33 14.61
N CYS A 200 10.54 11.39 14.38
CA CYS A 200 9.69 10.21 14.25
C CYS A 200 8.88 10.26 12.95
N LEU A 201 9.12 9.28 12.08
CA LEU A 201 8.32 9.09 10.86
C LEU A 201 7.09 8.24 11.17
N THR A 202 5.91 8.73 10.80
CA THR A 202 4.67 7.96 10.85
C THR A 202 4.10 7.76 9.46
N ILE A 203 3.87 6.50 9.09
CA ILE A 203 3.23 6.09 7.84
C ILE A 203 1.88 5.46 8.18
N ARG A 204 0.80 6.02 7.61
CA ARG A 204 -0.53 5.42 7.60
C ARG A 204 -0.82 4.97 6.18
N THR A 205 -0.97 3.67 5.98
CA THR A 205 -1.21 3.13 4.63
C THR A 205 -2.60 3.52 4.12
N PRO A 206 -2.82 3.62 2.80
CA PRO A 206 -4.14 3.89 2.26
C PRO A 206 -5.09 2.72 2.56
N LYS A 207 -6.39 2.93 2.42
CA LYS A 207 -7.42 1.91 2.60
C LYS A 207 -7.94 1.46 1.24
N GLY A 208 -8.18 0.16 1.06
CA GLY A 208 -8.93 -0.35 -0.07
C GLY A 208 -10.38 0.14 -0.10
N GLY A 209 -11.00 0.16 -1.27
CA GLY A 209 -12.43 0.44 -1.42
C GLY A 209 -13.29 -0.79 -1.09
N GLY A 210 -14.52 -0.58 -0.64
CA GLY A 210 -15.52 -1.64 -0.43
C GLY A 210 -16.04 -2.20 -1.76
N PHE A 211 -16.66 -3.36 -1.71
CA PHE A 211 -17.32 -4.00 -2.84
C PHE A 211 -18.82 -4.16 -2.58
N GLY A 212 -19.66 -3.75 -3.55
CA GLY A 212 -21.12 -3.83 -3.46
C GLY A 212 -21.74 -2.79 -2.52
N SER A 213 -23.01 -2.52 -2.68
CA SER A 213 -23.72 -1.50 -1.90
C SER A 213 -23.95 -1.93 -0.45
N LEU A 214 -23.73 -1.02 0.50
CA LEU A 214 -24.05 -1.19 1.93
C LEU A 214 -25.52 -1.57 2.18
N LYS A 215 -26.44 -1.08 1.35
CA LYS A 215 -27.88 -1.42 1.47
C LYS A 215 -28.15 -2.90 1.31
N GLN A 216 -27.29 -3.63 0.61
CA GLN A 216 -27.40 -5.06 0.42
C GLN A 216 -26.93 -5.84 1.65
N ARG A 217 -25.93 -5.34 2.39
CA ARG A 217 -25.45 -5.95 3.65
C ARG A 217 -26.50 -5.92 4.76
N ASN A 218 -27.31 -4.87 4.81
CA ASN A 218 -28.31 -4.65 5.87
C ASN A 218 -29.62 -5.40 5.62
N LYS A 219 -29.73 -6.19 4.55
CA LYS A 219 -30.93 -6.97 4.21
C LYS A 219 -30.79 -8.47 4.53
N GLU A 220 -29.59 -8.88 4.93
CA GLU A 220 -29.26 -10.22 5.45
C GLU A 220 -29.18 -10.19 6.99
#